data_853c3118a8588093c0f85c461f9e795a
#
_entry.id   853c3118a8588093c0f85c461f9e795a
#
_cell.length_a   1.000
_cell.length_b   1.000
_cell.length_c   1.000
_cell.angle_alpha   90.00
_cell.angle_beta   90.00
_cell.angle_gamma   90.00
#
_symmetry.space_group_name_H-M   'P 1'
#
loop_
_entity.id
_entity.type
_entity.pdbx_description
1 polymer ?
#
loop_
_entity_poly.entity_id
_entity_poly.type
_entity_poly.pdbx_seq_one_letter_code
_entity_poly.pdbx_strand_id
1 'polypeptide(L)'
;MKNIFSALLLVVVLLLSACKPASSVTPTLTPIPPKEPTQNNTPLPVTPVESAFAPENSTAAPTEEIIASRTVTFETPDGATINGELYGSGKTAVIFSVMGNCKPGWRKFAQLTAAQGMMALTYPWRGCIGVGAVDDNEIQKFVDDLRGAIDFVRSQGAEKVILAGASLGGVASAKLAAESGANALIVLASPSEIPDWDFKVESKDLDTNIPKLFITAQMDDTVAAAKTRALYDLAAEPKEWQDYPGTAHGTDLFDTENGKAVQDRVLAFILAIEGRP
;
A
#
# COMPACT_ATOMS: atom_id res chain seq x y z
N MET A 1 -27.13 -26.21 -54.68
CA MET A 1 -28.58 -26.02 -54.86
C MET A 1 -29.19 -25.58 -53.53
N LYS A 2 -29.83 -24.42 -53.61
CA LYS A 2 -30.88 -23.83 -52.76
C LYS A 2 -30.59 -23.57 -51.29
N ASN A 3 -30.30 -22.30 -51.03
CA ASN A 3 -30.65 -21.37 -49.94
C ASN A 3 -31.93 -21.70 -49.16
N ILE A 4 -31.88 -21.50 -47.81
CA ILE A 4 -33.02 -20.97 -47.08
C ILE A 4 -32.48 -20.05 -45.99
N PHE A 5 -32.69 -18.73 -46.17
CA PHE A 5 -32.65 -17.68 -45.16
C PHE A 5 -33.84 -17.86 -44.23
N SER A 6 -33.65 -17.80 -42.93
CA SER A 6 -34.73 -17.56 -41.95
C SER A 6 -34.37 -16.34 -41.14
N ALA A 7 -35.00 -15.26 -41.44
CA ALA A 7 -34.94 -14.00 -40.71
C ALA A 7 -35.82 -14.11 -39.46
N LEU A 8 -35.25 -13.93 -38.26
CA LEU A 8 -35.98 -13.80 -37.00
C LEU A 8 -36.08 -12.32 -36.63
N LEU A 9 -37.28 -11.81 -36.78
CA LEU A 9 -37.67 -10.44 -36.44
C LEU A 9 -37.82 -10.31 -34.93
N LEU A 10 -36.91 -9.56 -34.27
CA LEU A 10 -36.99 -9.28 -32.83
C LEU A 10 -37.81 -7.96 -32.65
N VAL A 11 -39.01 -8.07 -32.11
CA VAL A 11 -39.86 -6.96 -31.71
C VAL A 11 -39.40 -6.46 -30.34
N VAL A 12 -38.83 -5.26 -30.30
CA VAL A 12 -38.50 -4.55 -29.04
C VAL A 12 -39.73 -3.73 -28.63
N VAL A 13 -40.38 -4.14 -27.55
CA VAL A 13 -41.44 -3.36 -26.90
C VAL A 13 -40.77 -2.40 -25.89
N LEU A 14 -40.78 -1.13 -26.20
CA LEU A 14 -40.40 -0.03 -25.31
C LEU A 14 -41.55 0.25 -24.32
N LEU A 15 -41.40 -0.15 -23.08
CA LEU A 15 -42.24 0.32 -21.97
C LEU A 15 -41.63 1.60 -21.40
N LEU A 16 -42.23 2.74 -21.73
CA LEU A 16 -41.97 4.04 -21.11
C LEU A 16 -42.67 4.09 -19.73
N SER A 17 -41.91 3.87 -18.66
CA SER A 17 -42.36 4.18 -17.30
C SER A 17 -42.07 5.64 -16.99
N ALA A 18 -43.13 6.46 -16.89
CA ALA A 18 -43.04 7.83 -16.46
C ALA A 18 -42.81 7.89 -14.93
N CYS A 19 -41.62 8.29 -14.51
CA CYS A 19 -41.34 8.67 -13.12
C CYS A 19 -41.75 10.15 -12.92
N LYS A 20 -42.66 10.40 -11.99
CA LYS A 20 -42.97 11.72 -11.46
C LYS A 20 -41.83 12.27 -10.66
N PRO A 21 -41.45 13.56 -10.76
CA PRO A 21 -40.44 14.15 -9.90
C PRO A 21 -40.98 14.32 -8.47
N ALA A 22 -40.21 13.84 -7.48
CA ALA A 22 -40.45 14.09 -6.06
C ALA A 22 -40.04 15.52 -5.73
N SER A 23 -40.93 16.26 -5.06
CA SER A 23 -40.72 17.62 -4.59
C SER A 23 -39.62 17.64 -3.53
N SER A 24 -38.52 18.38 -3.77
CA SER A 24 -37.50 18.68 -2.81
C SER A 24 -38.01 19.68 -1.77
N VAL A 25 -38.11 19.24 -0.52
CA VAL A 25 -38.33 20.11 0.64
C VAL A 25 -36.96 20.54 1.14
N THR A 26 -36.63 21.82 0.95
CA THR A 26 -35.41 22.44 1.50
C THR A 26 -35.65 22.73 2.98
N PRO A 27 -34.85 22.24 3.93
CA PRO A 27 -34.95 22.66 5.31
C PRO A 27 -34.39 24.06 5.47
N THR A 28 -35.22 24.98 5.96
CA THR A 28 -34.83 26.34 6.36
C THR A 28 -34.04 26.28 7.64
N LEU A 29 -32.75 26.62 7.61
CA LEU A 29 -31.91 26.78 8.79
C LEU A 29 -32.27 28.11 9.48
N THR A 30 -32.73 28.03 10.71
CA THR A 30 -32.95 29.16 11.62
C THR A 30 -31.59 29.62 12.18
N PRO A 31 -31.21 30.91 12.15
CA PRO A 31 -29.95 31.36 12.69
C PRO A 31 -29.97 31.34 14.21
N ILE A 32 -28.92 30.78 14.81
CA ILE A 32 -28.65 30.84 16.26
C ILE A 32 -28.05 32.21 16.57
N PRO A 33 -28.57 32.96 17.57
CA PRO A 33 -27.99 34.24 17.95
C PRO A 33 -26.62 34.09 18.65
N PRO A 34 -25.71 35.05 18.48
CA PRO A 34 -24.40 35.01 19.10
C PRO A 34 -24.48 35.19 20.63
N LYS A 35 -23.75 34.38 21.39
CA LYS A 35 -23.61 34.46 22.83
C LYS A 35 -22.57 35.53 23.14
N GLU A 36 -22.95 36.61 23.84
CA GLU A 36 -22.08 37.64 24.35
C GLU A 36 -21.07 37.12 25.39
N PRO A 37 -19.81 37.57 25.38
CA PRO A 37 -18.84 37.19 26.39
C PRO A 37 -19.02 38.08 27.63
N THR A 38 -19.37 37.48 28.75
CA THR A 38 -19.36 38.14 30.06
C THR A 38 -17.92 38.27 30.55
N GLN A 39 -17.39 39.48 30.51
CA GLN A 39 -16.15 39.83 31.20
C GLN A 39 -16.44 40.07 32.70
N ASN A 40 -15.77 39.29 33.54
CA ASN A 40 -15.61 39.62 34.95
C ASN A 40 -14.11 39.64 35.27
N ASN A 41 -13.50 40.83 35.18
CA ASN A 41 -12.15 41.09 35.62
C ASN A 41 -12.19 41.59 37.06
N THR A 42 -11.75 40.78 38.00
CA THR A 42 -11.33 41.24 39.33
C THR A 42 -9.85 40.83 39.48
N PRO A 43 -8.93 41.80 39.64
CA PRO A 43 -7.51 41.47 39.84
C PRO A 43 -7.28 41.05 41.31
N LEU A 44 -6.65 39.88 41.50
CA LEU A 44 -6.09 39.49 42.80
C LEU A 44 -4.62 39.95 42.87
N PRO A 45 -4.12 40.32 44.08
CA PRO A 45 -2.77 40.84 44.23
C PRO A 45 -1.71 39.75 44.04
N VAL A 46 -0.75 40.01 43.16
CA VAL A 46 0.43 39.19 42.94
C VAL A 46 1.51 39.49 43.96
N THR A 47 1.84 38.52 44.80
CA THR A 47 3.10 38.49 45.54
C THR A 47 4.20 37.88 44.64
N PRO A 48 5.41 38.45 44.58
CA PRO A 48 6.51 37.88 43.82
C PRO A 48 7.04 36.64 44.56
N VAL A 49 6.92 35.50 43.98
CA VAL A 49 7.67 34.29 44.35
C VAL A 49 8.83 34.14 43.40
N GLU A 50 10.03 34.47 43.90
CA GLU A 50 11.30 34.20 43.26
C GLU A 50 11.51 32.66 43.25
N SER A 51 11.23 32.01 42.10
CA SER A 51 11.50 30.60 41.93
C SER A 51 12.69 30.46 41.00
N ALA A 52 13.81 30.04 41.59
CA ALA A 52 14.98 29.58 40.86
C ALA A 52 14.65 28.27 40.13
N PHE A 53 14.31 28.38 38.84
CA PHE A 53 14.30 27.22 37.97
C PHE A 53 15.71 27.02 37.41
N ALA A 54 16.35 25.94 37.81
CA ALA A 54 17.47 25.37 37.08
C ALA A 54 17.03 25.02 35.65
N PRO A 55 17.89 25.16 34.64
CA PRO A 55 17.51 24.75 33.28
C PRO A 55 17.26 23.23 33.25
N GLU A 56 16.00 22.86 33.11
CA GLU A 56 15.67 21.48 32.74
C GLU A 56 16.35 21.17 31.42
N ASN A 57 17.13 20.11 31.48
CA ASN A 57 17.80 19.53 30.33
C ASN A 57 16.73 19.14 29.27
N SER A 58 16.53 20.02 28.28
CA SER A 58 15.67 19.77 27.15
C SER A 58 16.25 18.57 26.41
N THR A 59 15.73 17.41 26.72
CA THR A 59 15.97 16.21 25.89
C THR A 59 15.37 16.52 24.52
N ALA A 60 16.23 16.93 23.58
CA ALA A 60 15.84 17.11 22.19
C ALA A 60 15.17 15.82 21.73
N ALA A 61 13.97 15.94 21.16
CA ALA A 61 13.33 14.82 20.50
C ALA A 61 14.34 14.20 19.52
N PRO A 62 14.43 12.86 19.43
CA PRO A 62 15.35 12.22 18.50
C PRO A 62 15.08 12.76 17.11
N THR A 63 16.07 13.43 16.53
CA THR A 63 16.03 13.83 15.11
C THR A 63 15.94 12.54 14.32
N GLU A 64 14.85 12.33 13.62
CA GLU A 64 14.66 11.18 12.75
C GLU A 64 15.76 11.22 11.67
N GLU A 65 16.74 10.35 11.78
CA GLU A 65 17.88 10.30 10.85
C GLU A 65 17.34 9.83 9.48
N ILE A 66 17.30 10.74 8.51
CA ILE A 66 16.89 10.42 7.15
C ILE A 66 17.96 9.57 6.50
N ILE A 67 17.71 8.28 6.37
CA ILE A 67 18.62 7.38 5.65
C ILE A 67 18.55 7.70 4.17
N ALA A 68 19.66 8.20 3.62
CA ALA A 68 19.77 8.51 2.21
C ALA A 68 19.73 7.24 1.36
N SER A 69 19.04 7.31 0.22
CA SER A 69 19.08 6.26 -0.80
C SER A 69 20.29 6.40 -1.71
N ARG A 70 20.69 5.29 -2.33
CA ARG A 70 21.56 5.28 -3.51
C ARG A 70 20.79 4.73 -4.70
N THR A 71 20.96 5.35 -5.86
CA THR A 71 20.44 4.81 -7.12
C THR A 71 21.18 3.52 -7.44
N VAL A 72 20.44 2.51 -7.85
CA VAL A 72 20.97 1.20 -8.24
C VAL A 72 20.33 0.76 -9.56
N THR A 73 21.02 -0.12 -10.26
CA THR A 73 20.48 -0.81 -11.43
C THR A 73 20.63 -2.31 -11.23
N PHE A 74 19.67 -3.07 -11.74
CA PHE A 74 19.73 -4.52 -11.75
C PHE A 74 19.10 -5.07 -13.03
N GLU A 75 19.52 -6.25 -13.39
CA GLU A 75 18.99 -6.95 -14.56
C GLU A 75 17.92 -7.95 -14.15
N THR A 76 16.95 -8.14 -15.02
CA THR A 76 15.90 -9.13 -14.90
C THR A 76 16.26 -10.43 -15.63
N PRO A 77 15.64 -11.58 -15.34
CA PRO A 77 15.94 -12.84 -16.02
C PRO A 77 15.78 -12.78 -17.54
N ASP A 78 14.91 -11.92 -18.05
CA ASP A 78 14.70 -11.70 -19.49
C ASP A 78 15.58 -10.60 -20.10
N GLY A 79 16.57 -10.08 -19.34
CA GLY A 79 17.60 -9.17 -19.81
C GLY A 79 17.22 -7.69 -19.83
N ALA A 80 16.09 -7.30 -19.21
CA ALA A 80 15.78 -5.89 -19.04
C ALA A 80 16.57 -5.29 -17.87
N THR A 81 16.90 -3.99 -17.97
CA THR A 81 17.57 -3.23 -16.90
C THR A 81 16.57 -2.38 -16.16
N ILE A 82 16.49 -2.56 -14.84
CA ILE A 82 15.59 -1.80 -13.95
C ILE A 82 16.43 -0.86 -13.08
N ASN A 83 15.95 0.38 -12.94
CA ASN A 83 16.51 1.34 -12.00
C ASN A 83 15.73 1.29 -10.68
N GLY A 84 16.44 1.41 -9.56
CA GLY A 84 15.82 1.42 -8.24
C GLY A 84 16.55 2.34 -7.27
N GLU A 85 15.99 2.48 -6.09
CA GLU A 85 16.59 3.18 -4.95
C GLU A 85 16.80 2.17 -3.80
N LEU A 86 18.04 2.00 -3.39
CA LEU A 86 18.40 1.16 -2.24
C LEU A 86 18.73 2.04 -1.05
N TYR A 87 18.07 1.75 0.08
CA TYR A 87 18.24 2.40 1.38
C TYR A 87 18.91 1.44 2.34
N GLY A 88 19.78 1.96 3.18
CA GLY A 88 20.42 1.19 4.25
C GLY A 88 21.28 0.03 3.78
N SER A 89 21.58 -0.86 4.71
CA SER A 89 22.33 -2.10 4.51
C SER A 89 21.96 -3.09 5.60
N GLY A 90 22.22 -4.37 5.41
CA GLY A 90 21.89 -5.40 6.41
C GLY A 90 21.75 -6.78 5.79
N LYS A 91 21.43 -7.76 6.58
CA LYS A 91 21.24 -9.16 6.18
C LYS A 91 19.78 -9.49 5.80
N THR A 92 18.86 -8.61 6.16
CA THR A 92 17.47 -8.67 5.72
C THR A 92 17.20 -7.56 4.73
N ALA A 93 16.60 -7.90 3.61
CA ALA A 93 16.13 -6.96 2.60
C ALA A 93 14.60 -6.99 2.52
N VAL A 94 13.99 -5.81 2.46
CA VAL A 94 12.59 -5.65 2.10
C VAL A 94 12.51 -5.05 0.71
N ILE A 95 11.82 -5.74 -0.20
CA ILE A 95 11.61 -5.29 -1.57
C ILE A 95 10.20 -4.73 -1.66
N PHE A 96 10.10 -3.45 -2.00
CA PHE A 96 8.85 -2.71 -2.08
C PHE A 96 8.41 -2.55 -3.54
N SER A 97 7.42 -3.35 -3.94
CA SER A 97 6.83 -3.30 -5.27
C SER A 97 5.75 -2.22 -5.33
N VAL A 98 5.92 -1.24 -6.23
CA VAL A 98 5.03 -0.08 -6.35
C VAL A 98 3.67 -0.44 -6.93
N MET A 99 2.69 0.43 -6.73
CA MET A 99 1.35 0.32 -7.33
C MET A 99 1.39 0.48 -8.85
N GLY A 100 0.31 0.06 -9.52
CA GLY A 100 0.15 0.22 -10.97
C GLY A 100 0.19 1.67 -11.45
N ASN A 101 -0.11 2.66 -10.60
CA ASN A 101 0.01 4.07 -10.92
C ASN A 101 1.44 4.63 -10.80
N CYS A 102 2.42 3.78 -10.48
CA CYS A 102 3.84 4.13 -10.39
C CYS A 102 4.18 5.24 -9.38
N LYS A 103 3.30 5.52 -8.41
CA LYS A 103 3.60 6.45 -7.32
C LYS A 103 4.73 5.90 -6.43
N PRO A 104 5.70 6.71 -6.02
CA PRO A 104 6.78 6.28 -5.11
C PRO A 104 6.31 6.23 -3.64
N GLY A 105 5.15 5.64 -3.39
CA GLY A 105 4.46 5.65 -2.09
C GLY A 105 5.20 4.89 -0.97
N TRP A 106 6.11 4.00 -1.33
CA TRP A 106 6.92 3.25 -0.36
C TRP A 106 8.14 4.02 0.17
N ARG A 107 8.53 5.15 -0.44
CA ARG A 107 9.82 5.81 -0.16
C ARG A 107 10.02 6.12 1.32
N LYS A 108 9.05 6.76 1.97
CA LYS A 108 9.12 7.06 3.41
C LYS A 108 9.25 5.78 4.26
N PHE A 109 8.48 4.76 3.91
CA PHE A 109 8.51 3.50 4.65
C PHE A 109 9.82 2.73 4.43
N ALA A 110 10.43 2.81 3.23
CA ALA A 110 11.75 2.27 2.96
C ALA A 110 12.83 2.92 3.83
N GLN A 111 12.76 4.24 4.07
CA GLN A 111 13.65 4.96 4.99
C GLN A 111 13.47 4.45 6.43
N LEU A 112 12.22 4.28 6.90
CA LEU A 112 11.93 3.72 8.23
C LEU A 112 12.48 2.31 8.39
N THR A 113 12.34 1.46 7.36
CA THR A 113 12.90 0.11 7.32
C THR A 113 14.43 0.13 7.39
N ALA A 114 15.05 1.01 6.62
CA ALA A 114 16.51 1.17 6.61
C ALA A 114 17.04 1.69 7.95
N ALA A 115 16.32 2.57 8.63
CA ALA A 115 16.66 3.04 9.97
C ALA A 115 16.67 1.91 11.02
N GLN A 116 16.02 0.79 10.71
CA GLN A 116 16.11 -0.43 11.53
C GLN A 116 17.32 -1.31 11.19
N GLY A 117 18.26 -0.86 10.37
CA GLY A 117 19.46 -1.61 9.99
C GLY A 117 19.21 -2.70 8.94
N MET A 118 18.17 -2.55 8.13
CA MET A 118 17.84 -3.45 7.03
C MET A 118 18.13 -2.81 5.67
N MET A 119 18.23 -3.61 4.62
CA MET A 119 18.14 -3.11 3.25
C MET A 119 16.68 -2.89 2.88
N ALA A 120 16.38 -1.79 2.17
CA ALA A 120 15.08 -1.53 1.60
C ALA A 120 15.24 -1.12 0.15
N LEU A 121 14.68 -1.89 -0.77
CA LEU A 121 14.73 -1.61 -2.21
C LEU A 121 13.36 -1.15 -2.69
N THR A 122 13.30 0.01 -3.34
CA THR A 122 12.12 0.46 -4.09
C THR A 122 12.49 0.60 -5.56
N TYR A 123 11.59 0.25 -6.45
CA TYR A 123 11.81 0.39 -7.90
C TYR A 123 10.47 0.58 -8.62
N PRO A 124 10.42 1.36 -9.70
CA PRO A 124 9.33 1.31 -10.65
C PRO A 124 9.46 0.05 -11.50
N TRP A 125 8.35 -0.70 -11.69
CA TRP A 125 8.38 -1.80 -12.65
C TRP A 125 8.54 -1.26 -14.09
N ARG A 126 9.02 -2.08 -15.03
CA ARG A 126 9.40 -1.62 -16.39
C ARG A 126 8.30 -0.92 -17.18
N GLY A 127 7.04 -1.25 -16.93
CA GLY A 127 5.90 -0.58 -17.56
C GLY A 127 5.62 0.83 -17.01
N CYS A 128 6.34 1.28 -15.97
CA CYS A 128 6.22 2.66 -15.47
C CYS A 128 6.91 3.63 -16.42
N ILE A 129 6.13 4.40 -17.19
CA ILE A 129 6.62 5.47 -18.06
C ILE A 129 6.45 6.86 -17.45
N GLY A 130 5.86 6.93 -16.26
CA GLY A 130 5.66 8.13 -15.45
C GLY A 130 4.66 7.87 -14.34
N VAL A 131 4.55 8.79 -13.38
CA VAL A 131 3.52 8.70 -12.34
C VAL A 131 2.15 8.83 -12.99
N GLY A 132 1.30 7.82 -12.81
CA GLY A 132 -0.01 7.73 -13.43
C GLY A 132 0.01 7.32 -14.92
N ALA A 133 1.17 6.99 -15.47
CA ALA A 133 1.32 6.58 -16.86
C ALA A 133 2.07 5.25 -16.95
N VAL A 134 1.46 4.27 -17.60
CA VAL A 134 1.98 2.91 -17.71
C VAL A 134 1.90 2.37 -19.14
N ASP A 135 2.80 1.45 -19.46
CA ASP A 135 2.68 0.59 -20.64
C ASP A 135 2.08 -0.77 -20.20
N ASP A 136 0.83 -0.98 -20.53
CA ASP A 136 0.08 -2.17 -20.13
C ASP A 136 0.62 -3.47 -20.76
N ASN A 137 1.36 -3.36 -21.89
CA ASN A 137 1.97 -4.52 -22.54
C ASN A 137 3.07 -5.15 -21.68
N GLU A 138 3.64 -4.40 -20.75
CA GLU A 138 4.73 -4.85 -19.88
C GLU A 138 4.24 -5.48 -18.56
N ILE A 139 2.93 -5.54 -18.33
CA ILE A 139 2.38 -5.92 -17.01
C ILE A 139 2.76 -7.34 -16.59
N GLN A 140 2.79 -8.28 -17.54
CA GLN A 140 3.18 -9.67 -17.28
C GLN A 140 4.65 -9.77 -16.86
N LYS A 141 5.47 -8.79 -17.27
CA LYS A 141 6.91 -8.72 -16.96
C LYS A 141 7.21 -8.18 -15.56
N PHE A 142 6.23 -7.65 -14.85
CA PHE A 142 6.43 -7.19 -13.48
C PHE A 142 6.96 -8.31 -12.57
N VAL A 143 6.56 -9.55 -12.82
CA VAL A 143 7.07 -10.72 -12.09
C VAL A 143 8.56 -10.94 -12.34
N ASP A 144 9.03 -10.73 -13.59
CA ASP A 144 10.46 -10.83 -13.94
C ASP A 144 11.26 -9.68 -13.32
N ASP A 145 10.69 -8.47 -13.26
CA ASP A 145 11.30 -7.33 -12.56
C ASP A 145 11.51 -7.63 -11.08
N LEU A 146 10.51 -8.23 -10.44
CA LEU A 146 10.62 -8.62 -9.03
C LEU A 146 11.64 -9.75 -8.81
N ARG A 147 11.75 -10.72 -9.74
CA ARG A 147 12.82 -11.74 -9.70
C ARG A 147 14.20 -11.09 -9.76
N GLY A 148 14.40 -10.14 -10.69
CA GLY A 148 15.63 -9.38 -10.78
C GLY A 148 15.95 -8.60 -9.50
N ALA A 149 14.93 -7.99 -8.88
CA ALA A 149 15.07 -7.29 -7.59
C ALA A 149 15.49 -8.24 -6.45
N ILE A 150 14.94 -9.46 -6.41
CA ILE A 150 15.30 -10.49 -5.43
C ILE A 150 16.76 -10.92 -5.62
N ASP A 151 17.17 -11.21 -6.84
CA ASP A 151 18.55 -11.61 -7.15
C ASP A 151 19.53 -10.49 -6.83
N PHE A 152 19.14 -9.25 -7.13
CA PHE A 152 19.94 -8.07 -6.80
C PHE A 152 20.17 -7.93 -5.29
N VAL A 153 19.15 -7.94 -4.45
CA VAL A 153 19.35 -7.78 -3.00
C VAL A 153 20.14 -8.93 -2.40
N ARG A 154 20.01 -10.16 -2.93
CA ARG A 154 20.84 -11.30 -2.56
C ARG A 154 22.30 -11.08 -2.94
N SER A 155 22.57 -10.53 -4.12
CA SER A 155 23.94 -10.16 -4.54
C SER A 155 24.56 -9.08 -3.65
N GLN A 156 23.73 -8.24 -3.03
CA GLN A 156 24.16 -7.23 -2.03
C GLN A 156 24.37 -7.85 -0.63
N GLY A 157 24.18 -9.15 -0.46
CA GLY A 157 24.43 -9.89 0.77
C GLY A 157 23.21 -10.09 1.66
N ALA A 158 21.97 -9.91 1.13
CA ALA A 158 20.77 -10.25 1.86
C ALA A 158 20.65 -11.77 2.06
N GLU A 159 20.44 -12.18 3.30
CA GLU A 159 20.20 -13.58 3.70
C GLU A 159 18.69 -13.86 3.85
N LYS A 160 17.93 -12.83 4.26
CA LYS A 160 16.46 -12.86 4.31
C LYS A 160 15.89 -11.85 3.34
N VAL A 161 14.83 -12.23 2.65
CA VAL A 161 14.09 -11.36 1.71
C VAL A 161 12.62 -11.33 2.11
N ILE A 162 12.08 -10.15 2.28
CA ILE A 162 10.66 -9.91 2.52
C ILE A 162 10.09 -9.21 1.28
N LEU A 163 9.03 -9.77 0.72
CA LEU A 163 8.30 -9.14 -0.38
C LEU A 163 7.19 -8.28 0.19
N ALA A 164 7.14 -7.01 -0.20
CA ALA A 164 6.09 -6.08 0.19
C ALA A 164 5.55 -5.37 -1.06
N GLY A 165 4.27 -5.50 -1.32
CA GLY A 165 3.67 -4.89 -2.49
C GLY A 165 2.31 -4.25 -2.19
N ALA A 166 1.98 -3.21 -2.95
CA ALA A 166 0.69 -2.54 -2.88
C ALA A 166 -0.02 -2.60 -4.23
N SER A 167 -1.34 -2.85 -4.22
CA SER A 167 -2.15 -2.94 -5.43
C SER A 167 -1.53 -3.92 -6.45
N LEU A 168 -1.22 -3.48 -7.66
CA LEU A 168 -0.55 -4.30 -8.69
C LEU A 168 0.77 -4.92 -8.18
N GLY A 169 1.57 -4.14 -7.44
CA GLY A 169 2.81 -4.65 -6.84
C GLY A 169 2.58 -5.76 -5.82
N GLY A 170 1.44 -5.74 -5.11
CA GLY A 170 1.05 -6.82 -4.22
C GLY A 170 0.62 -8.08 -4.97
N VAL A 171 -0.03 -7.94 -6.14
CA VAL A 171 -0.33 -9.07 -7.03
C VAL A 171 0.98 -9.72 -7.50
N ALA A 172 1.95 -8.92 -8.00
CA ALA A 172 3.26 -9.44 -8.43
C ALA A 172 4.01 -10.14 -7.28
N SER A 173 4.00 -9.55 -6.08
CA SER A 173 4.62 -10.12 -4.87
C SER A 173 3.97 -11.45 -4.47
N ALA A 174 2.64 -11.52 -4.51
CA ALA A 174 1.89 -12.72 -4.18
C ALA A 174 2.14 -13.86 -5.19
N LYS A 175 2.26 -13.54 -6.49
CA LYS A 175 2.58 -14.53 -7.54
C LYS A 175 3.94 -15.19 -7.34
N LEU A 176 4.88 -14.51 -6.71
CA LEU A 176 6.23 -15.05 -6.47
C LEU A 176 6.43 -15.64 -5.06
N ALA A 177 5.45 -15.54 -4.17
CA ALA A 177 5.65 -15.87 -2.76
C ALA A 177 6.13 -17.32 -2.55
N ALA A 178 5.57 -18.31 -3.26
CA ALA A 178 5.93 -19.71 -3.10
C ALA A 178 7.28 -20.08 -3.75
N GLU A 179 7.62 -19.47 -4.89
CA GLU A 179 8.79 -19.89 -5.68
C GLU A 179 10.06 -19.06 -5.42
N SER A 180 9.91 -17.85 -4.85
CA SER A 180 11.03 -16.90 -4.71
C SER A 180 12.04 -17.24 -3.62
N GLY A 181 11.69 -18.15 -2.69
CA GLY A 181 12.46 -18.35 -1.48
C GLY A 181 12.46 -17.13 -0.54
N ALA A 182 11.44 -16.30 -0.61
CA ALA A 182 11.22 -15.20 0.33
C ALA A 182 10.93 -15.74 1.75
N ASN A 183 11.17 -14.90 2.75
CA ASN A 183 10.97 -15.23 4.16
C ASN A 183 9.62 -14.71 4.69
N ALA A 184 9.00 -13.78 4.00
CA ALA A 184 7.66 -13.27 4.32
C ALA A 184 7.05 -12.50 3.13
N LEU A 185 5.73 -12.31 3.19
CA LEU A 185 4.95 -11.53 2.23
C LEU A 185 4.09 -10.49 2.93
N ILE A 186 4.08 -9.26 2.41
CA ILE A 186 3.21 -8.17 2.85
C ILE A 186 2.43 -7.67 1.63
N VAL A 187 1.12 -7.60 1.75
CA VAL A 187 0.22 -7.18 0.69
C VAL A 187 -0.68 -6.05 1.17
N LEU A 188 -0.63 -4.90 0.50
CA LEU A 188 -1.49 -3.76 0.78
C LEU A 188 -2.51 -3.57 -0.35
N ALA A 189 -3.81 -3.69 -0.03
CA ALA A 189 -4.92 -3.35 -0.90
C ALA A 189 -4.81 -3.94 -2.33
N SER A 190 -4.52 -5.23 -2.44
CA SER A 190 -4.29 -5.90 -3.72
C SER A 190 -5.40 -6.88 -4.04
N PRO A 191 -5.92 -6.91 -5.26
CA PRO A 191 -6.90 -7.92 -5.68
C PRO A 191 -6.20 -9.27 -5.93
N SER A 192 -6.98 -10.36 -5.98
CA SER A 192 -6.48 -11.65 -6.42
C SER A 192 -6.23 -11.72 -7.93
N GLU A 193 -6.89 -10.83 -8.69
CA GLU A 193 -6.77 -10.77 -10.15
C GLU A 193 -7.03 -9.36 -10.69
N ILE A 194 -6.46 -9.08 -11.85
CA ILE A 194 -6.73 -7.89 -12.67
C ILE A 194 -7.17 -8.41 -14.05
N PRO A 195 -8.47 -8.59 -14.27
CA PRO A 195 -9.00 -9.31 -15.44
C PRO A 195 -8.59 -8.71 -16.78
N ASP A 196 -8.57 -7.36 -16.89
CA ASP A 196 -8.24 -6.65 -18.12
C ASP A 196 -6.83 -6.97 -18.64
N TRP A 197 -5.96 -7.46 -17.75
CA TRP A 197 -4.57 -7.78 -18.05
C TRP A 197 -4.24 -9.28 -17.91
N ASP A 198 -5.24 -10.12 -17.65
CA ASP A 198 -5.04 -11.56 -17.35
C ASP A 198 -3.93 -11.80 -16.30
N PHE A 199 -3.85 -10.88 -15.32
CA PHE A 199 -2.84 -10.90 -14.27
C PHE A 199 -3.47 -11.33 -12.96
N LYS A 200 -3.28 -12.59 -12.58
CA LYS A 200 -3.94 -13.20 -11.41
C LYS A 200 -2.99 -14.01 -10.56
N VAL A 201 -3.34 -14.15 -9.29
CA VAL A 201 -2.70 -15.02 -8.30
C VAL A 201 -3.52 -16.32 -8.21
N GLU A 202 -2.86 -17.44 -8.26
CA GLU A 202 -3.46 -18.76 -8.05
C GLU A 202 -3.06 -19.30 -6.66
N SER A 203 -3.84 -20.26 -6.12
CA SER A 203 -3.54 -20.82 -4.79
C SER A 203 -2.13 -21.41 -4.69
N LYS A 204 -1.61 -21.98 -5.78
CA LYS A 204 -0.22 -22.52 -5.83
C LYS A 204 0.85 -21.46 -5.59
N ASP A 205 0.59 -20.19 -5.97
CA ASP A 205 1.53 -19.09 -5.82
C ASP A 205 1.68 -18.68 -4.35
N LEU A 206 0.66 -19.00 -3.53
CA LEU A 206 0.60 -18.72 -2.09
C LEU A 206 0.64 -19.98 -1.21
N ASP A 207 0.86 -21.16 -1.82
CA ASP A 207 1.03 -22.43 -1.13
C ASP A 207 2.44 -22.54 -0.55
N THR A 208 2.68 -21.78 0.49
CA THR A 208 3.96 -21.71 1.20
C THR A 208 3.73 -21.42 2.68
N ASN A 209 4.61 -21.89 3.54
CA ASN A 209 4.54 -21.71 4.99
C ASN A 209 5.23 -20.43 5.49
N ILE A 210 5.63 -19.52 4.60
CA ILE A 210 6.13 -18.21 5.04
C ILE A 210 5.02 -17.38 5.68
N PRO A 211 5.30 -16.53 6.69
CA PRO A 211 4.32 -15.59 7.22
C PRO A 211 3.83 -14.60 6.16
N LYS A 212 2.53 -14.32 6.16
CA LYS A 212 1.88 -13.41 5.22
C LYS A 212 1.00 -12.41 5.96
N LEU A 213 1.12 -11.13 5.60
CA LEU A 213 0.29 -10.04 6.15
C LEU A 213 -0.48 -9.37 5.03
N PHE A 214 -1.80 -9.29 5.18
CA PHE A 214 -2.70 -8.63 4.24
C PHE A 214 -3.36 -7.43 4.93
N ILE A 215 -3.25 -6.26 4.31
CA ILE A 215 -3.79 -5.00 4.82
C ILE A 215 -4.65 -4.33 3.76
N THR A 216 -5.77 -3.71 4.17
CA THR A 216 -6.62 -2.90 3.29
C THR A 216 -7.38 -1.83 4.07
N ALA A 217 -7.97 -0.85 3.38
CA ALA A 217 -9.03 -0.02 3.95
C ALA A 217 -10.38 -0.72 3.82
N GLN A 218 -11.26 -0.54 4.81
CA GLN A 218 -12.59 -1.19 4.84
C GLN A 218 -13.48 -0.80 3.67
N MET A 219 -13.32 0.45 3.19
CA MET A 219 -14.09 1.03 2.08
C MET A 219 -13.15 1.52 0.97
N ASP A 220 -12.06 0.80 0.72
CA ASP A 220 -11.12 1.13 -0.36
C ASP A 220 -11.88 1.42 -1.66
N ASP A 221 -11.68 2.61 -2.23
CA ASP A 221 -12.45 3.14 -3.37
C ASP A 221 -11.89 2.70 -4.74
N THR A 222 -10.73 2.08 -4.76
CA THR A 222 -10.06 1.56 -5.97
C THR A 222 -10.15 0.04 -6.06
N VAL A 223 -9.79 -0.65 -4.97
CA VAL A 223 -9.88 -2.10 -4.84
C VAL A 223 -10.73 -2.45 -3.64
N ALA A 224 -12.00 -2.76 -3.86
CA ALA A 224 -12.90 -3.14 -2.77
C ALA A 224 -12.24 -4.17 -1.84
N ALA A 225 -12.34 -3.97 -0.53
CA ALA A 225 -11.73 -4.83 0.49
C ALA A 225 -12.02 -6.32 0.30
N ALA A 226 -13.21 -6.65 -0.26
CA ALA A 226 -13.57 -8.01 -0.62
C ALA A 226 -12.64 -8.66 -1.64
N LYS A 227 -12.02 -7.87 -2.55
CA LYS A 227 -11.04 -8.39 -3.53
C LYS A 227 -9.70 -8.72 -2.87
N THR A 228 -9.26 -7.89 -1.91
CA THR A 228 -8.07 -8.20 -1.09
C THR A 228 -8.36 -9.40 -0.19
N ARG A 229 -9.59 -9.52 0.32
CA ARG A 229 -10.01 -10.68 1.10
C ARG A 229 -9.99 -11.96 0.28
N ALA A 230 -10.42 -11.92 -0.99
CA ALA A 230 -10.32 -13.07 -1.89
C ALA A 230 -8.86 -13.51 -2.10
N LEU A 231 -7.91 -12.56 -2.18
CA LEU A 231 -6.49 -12.89 -2.24
C LEU A 231 -5.99 -13.54 -0.93
N TYR A 232 -6.40 -13.00 0.22
CA TYR A 232 -6.10 -13.60 1.52
C TYR A 232 -6.64 -15.04 1.62
N ASP A 233 -7.85 -15.29 1.13
CA ASP A 233 -8.49 -16.61 1.23
C ASP A 233 -7.76 -17.68 0.37
N LEU A 234 -7.07 -17.29 -0.70
CA LEU A 234 -6.22 -18.18 -1.50
C LEU A 234 -4.95 -18.62 -0.76
N ALA A 235 -4.47 -17.85 0.20
CA ALA A 235 -3.18 -18.09 0.84
C ALA A 235 -3.24 -19.23 1.86
N ALA A 236 -2.21 -20.09 1.87
CA ALA A 236 -1.97 -21.04 2.95
C ALA A 236 -1.55 -20.32 4.24
N GLU A 237 -1.71 -20.98 5.39
CA GLU A 237 -1.20 -20.50 6.68
C GLU A 237 0.36 -20.54 6.70
N PRO A 238 1.02 -19.72 7.55
CA PRO A 238 0.44 -18.70 8.42
C PRO A 238 0.12 -17.41 7.67
N LYS A 239 -1.04 -16.82 7.97
CA LYS A 239 -1.48 -15.55 7.36
C LYS A 239 -2.25 -14.69 8.34
N GLU A 240 -2.11 -13.38 8.22
CA GLU A 240 -2.75 -12.39 9.07
C GLU A 240 -3.52 -11.38 8.23
N TRP A 241 -4.68 -10.97 8.76
CA TRP A 241 -5.53 -9.95 8.16
C TRP A 241 -5.62 -8.73 9.07
N GLN A 242 -5.48 -7.54 8.48
CA GLN A 242 -5.70 -6.29 9.15
C GLN A 242 -6.41 -5.31 8.21
N ASP A 243 -7.52 -4.75 8.63
CA ASP A 243 -8.16 -3.65 7.94
C ASP A 243 -8.22 -2.39 8.80
N TYR A 244 -8.37 -1.24 8.13
CA TYR A 244 -8.46 0.06 8.77
C TYR A 244 -9.66 0.83 8.24
N PRO A 245 -10.31 1.68 9.05
CA PRO A 245 -11.36 2.58 8.57
C PRO A 245 -10.84 3.49 7.46
N GLY A 246 -11.70 3.85 6.52
CA GLY A 246 -11.39 4.78 5.44
C GLY A 246 -11.47 4.17 4.04
N THR A 247 -11.09 4.98 3.05
CA THR A 247 -11.22 4.66 1.62
C THR A 247 -9.88 4.60 0.89
N ALA A 248 -8.76 4.87 1.58
CA ALA A 248 -7.44 4.97 0.97
C ALA A 248 -6.98 3.65 0.37
N HIS A 249 -6.32 3.74 -0.80
CA HIS A 249 -5.83 2.60 -1.55
C HIS A 249 -4.32 2.42 -1.45
N GLY A 250 -3.88 1.18 -1.24
CA GLY A 250 -2.47 0.81 -1.29
C GLY A 250 -1.60 1.63 -0.33
N THR A 251 -0.54 2.24 -0.84
CA THR A 251 0.37 3.06 -0.03
C THR A 251 -0.22 4.39 0.43
N ASP A 252 -1.34 4.84 -0.14
CA ASP A 252 -2.03 6.04 0.32
C ASP A 252 -2.60 5.84 1.75
N LEU A 253 -2.72 4.59 2.23
CA LEU A 253 -3.01 4.25 3.63
C LEU A 253 -2.03 4.90 4.63
N PHE A 254 -0.77 5.08 4.25
CA PHE A 254 0.25 5.69 5.11
C PHE A 254 0.04 7.19 5.36
N ASP A 255 -0.74 7.86 4.51
CA ASP A 255 -1.01 9.31 4.57
C ASP A 255 -2.40 9.61 5.18
N THR A 256 -3.08 8.62 5.75
CA THR A 256 -4.36 8.78 6.46
C THR A 256 -4.17 9.04 7.95
N GLU A 257 -5.26 9.31 8.67
CA GLU A 257 -5.27 9.35 10.13
C GLU A 257 -4.81 8.04 10.79
N ASN A 258 -5.00 6.90 10.10
CA ASN A 258 -4.53 5.60 10.52
C ASN A 258 -3.10 5.30 10.06
N GLY A 259 -2.46 6.21 9.32
CA GLY A 259 -1.18 5.98 8.65
C GLY A 259 -0.09 5.49 9.58
N LYS A 260 0.01 6.09 10.79
CA LYS A 260 0.97 5.61 11.79
C LYS A 260 0.68 4.18 12.25
N ALA A 261 -0.58 3.83 12.49
CA ALA A 261 -0.95 2.48 12.91
C ALA A 261 -0.66 1.44 11.81
N VAL A 262 -0.88 1.81 10.54
CA VAL A 262 -0.51 0.97 9.39
C VAL A 262 1.01 0.77 9.34
N GLN A 263 1.79 1.85 9.45
CA GLN A 263 3.25 1.78 9.46
C GLN A 263 3.78 0.92 10.61
N ASP A 264 3.27 1.14 11.83
CA ASP A 264 3.67 0.39 13.01
C ASP A 264 3.37 -1.10 12.84
N ARG A 265 2.20 -1.43 12.26
CA ARG A 265 1.81 -2.84 12.03
C ARG A 265 2.71 -3.53 11.01
N VAL A 266 3.01 -2.86 9.90
CA VAL A 266 3.92 -3.39 8.87
C VAL A 266 5.33 -3.54 9.44
N LEU A 267 5.82 -2.52 10.16
CA LEU A 267 7.16 -2.56 10.75
C LEU A 267 7.28 -3.67 11.81
N ALA A 268 6.29 -3.83 12.69
CA ALA A 268 6.26 -4.89 13.68
C ALA A 268 6.30 -6.28 13.04
N PHE A 269 5.58 -6.48 11.93
CA PHE A 269 5.63 -7.73 11.17
C PHE A 269 7.03 -8.00 10.61
N ILE A 270 7.67 -6.99 10.00
CA ILE A 270 9.04 -7.10 9.47
C ILE A 270 10.03 -7.45 10.59
N LEU A 271 9.95 -6.75 11.74
CA LEU A 271 10.85 -6.99 12.88
C LEU A 271 10.68 -8.40 13.46
N ALA A 272 9.46 -8.93 13.48
CA ALA A 272 9.19 -10.30 13.92
C ALA A 272 9.90 -11.34 13.02
N ILE A 273 9.97 -11.10 11.70
CA ILE A 273 10.71 -11.96 10.75
C ILE A 273 12.23 -11.92 11.03
N GLU A 274 12.72 -10.79 11.47
CA GLU A 274 14.11 -10.64 11.93
C GLU A 274 14.39 -11.38 13.24
N GLY A 275 13.37 -11.68 14.06
CA GLY A 275 13.49 -12.22 15.41
C GLY A 275 13.72 -11.11 16.45
N ARG A 276 13.31 -9.87 16.15
CA ARG A 276 13.33 -8.71 17.04
C ARG A 276 11.92 -8.43 17.58
N PRO A 277 11.80 -8.08 18.87
CA PRO A 277 10.50 -7.79 19.48
C PRO A 277 9.88 -6.47 18.97
#